data_1c4c4b6d17b604bd9773fb2a071b68cd
#
_entry.id   1c4c4b6d17b604bd9773fb2a071b68cd
#
_cell.length_a   1.000
_cell.length_b   1.000
_cell.length_c   1.000
_cell.angle_alpha   90.00
_cell.angle_beta   90.00
_cell.angle_gamma   90.00
#
_symmetry.space_group_name_H-M   'P 1'
#
loop_
_entity.id
_entity.type
_entity.pdbx_description
1 polymer ?
#
loop_
_entity_poly.entity_id
_entity_poly.type
_entity_poly.pdbx_seq_one_letter_code
_entity_poly.pdbx_strand_id
1 'polypeptide(L)'
;EVFIHRNIANMVISVDLNVMSVINYAVRHLKVKEIVVCGHYECGGVKASLLAQDLGILNPWLRNIRDVFRLHMEELTAISDEHKRFDRLVELNVQEQCINLIKTAAVQQAHKERGLTVHGWVFDIRTGKLIDLKIDFHKILAEIIKIYRLI
;
A
#
# COMPACT_ATOMS: atom_id res chain seq x y z
N GLU A 1 -6.36 -9.73 18.78
CA GLU A 1 -6.08 -8.31 19.01
C GLU A 1 -5.48 -7.68 17.77
N VAL A 2 -5.89 -6.46 17.38
CA VAL A 2 -5.43 -5.79 16.15
C VAL A 2 -4.83 -4.44 16.53
N PHE A 3 -3.63 -4.17 16.01
CA PHE A 3 -2.97 -2.87 16.13
C PHE A 3 -3.20 -2.09 14.82
N ILE A 4 -3.83 -0.92 14.90
CA ILE A 4 -4.34 -0.21 13.72
C ILE A 4 -3.68 1.16 13.57
N HIS A 5 -3.27 1.48 12.34
CA HIS A 5 -2.93 2.82 11.89
C HIS A 5 -3.83 3.21 10.72
N ARG A 6 -4.23 4.49 10.64
CA ARG A 6 -5.10 4.99 9.58
C ARG A 6 -4.57 6.30 9.02
N ASN A 7 -4.57 6.41 7.69
CA ASN A 7 -4.29 7.65 6.98
C ASN A 7 -5.08 7.73 5.67
N ILE A 8 -5.01 8.86 4.99
CA ILE A 8 -5.67 9.04 3.68
C ILE A 8 -5.04 8.09 2.67
N ALA A 9 -5.87 7.23 2.08
CA ALA A 9 -5.51 6.28 1.02
C ALA A 9 -4.47 5.22 1.43
N ASN A 10 -4.49 4.77 2.70
CA ASN A 10 -3.67 3.65 3.18
C ASN A 10 -2.18 3.74 2.78
N MET A 11 -1.60 4.93 2.85
CA MET A 11 -0.25 5.18 2.37
C MET A 11 0.83 4.71 3.32
N VAL A 12 1.88 4.12 2.74
CA VAL A 12 3.14 3.78 3.41
C VAL A 12 4.26 4.54 2.71
N ILE A 13 4.52 5.75 3.20
CA ILE A 13 5.48 6.68 2.62
C ILE A 13 6.76 6.65 3.46
N SER A 14 7.91 6.41 2.85
CA SER A 14 9.18 6.18 3.55
C SER A 14 9.68 7.37 4.38
N VAL A 15 9.29 8.59 4.03
CA VAL A 15 9.65 9.82 4.75
C VAL A 15 8.57 10.29 5.72
N ASP A 16 7.44 9.60 5.80
CA ASP A 16 6.40 9.84 6.80
C ASP A 16 6.78 9.13 8.11
N LEU A 17 7.37 9.88 9.02
CA LEU A 17 7.79 9.34 10.32
C LEU A 17 6.63 8.79 11.15
N ASN A 18 5.40 9.25 10.93
CA ASN A 18 4.23 8.72 11.63
C ASN A 18 4.04 7.24 11.27
N VAL A 19 3.84 6.93 10.00
CA VAL A 19 3.62 5.54 9.57
C VAL A 19 4.86 4.66 9.83
N MET A 20 6.07 5.20 9.61
CA MET A 20 7.31 4.45 9.89
C MET A 20 7.48 4.10 11.37
N SER A 21 7.12 5.01 12.28
CA SER A 21 7.14 4.75 13.72
C SER A 21 6.14 3.66 14.13
N VAL A 22 4.93 3.69 13.55
CA VAL A 22 3.90 2.67 13.79
C VAL A 22 4.37 1.29 13.31
N ILE A 23 4.95 1.21 12.10
CA ILE A 23 5.50 -0.03 11.54
C ILE A 23 6.63 -0.55 12.44
N ASN A 24 7.57 0.31 12.82
CA ASN A 24 8.66 -0.07 13.70
C ASN A 24 8.16 -0.63 15.03
N TYR A 25 7.19 0.02 15.65
CA TYR A 25 6.61 -0.42 16.92
C TYR A 25 5.88 -1.77 16.75
N ALA A 26 5.02 -1.90 15.76
CA ALA A 26 4.29 -3.14 15.48
C ALA A 26 5.24 -4.32 15.22
N VAL A 27 6.26 -4.10 14.39
CA VAL A 27 7.16 -5.18 13.95
C VAL A 27 8.19 -5.51 15.01
N ARG A 28 8.85 -4.52 15.60
CA ARG A 28 10.00 -4.75 16.51
C ARG A 28 9.60 -4.93 17.96
N HIS A 29 8.55 -4.26 18.43
CA HIS A 29 8.10 -4.32 19.82
C HIS A 29 6.93 -5.25 20.05
N LEU A 30 5.86 -5.10 19.28
CA LEU A 30 4.67 -5.97 19.40
C LEU A 30 4.88 -7.35 18.75
N LYS A 31 5.90 -7.50 17.92
CA LYS A 31 6.23 -8.76 17.25
C LYS A 31 5.07 -9.33 16.44
N VAL A 32 4.30 -8.47 15.77
CA VAL A 32 3.20 -8.92 14.89
C VAL A 32 3.71 -9.95 13.89
N LYS A 33 2.86 -10.92 13.58
CA LYS A 33 3.17 -11.98 12.62
C LYS A 33 2.79 -11.59 11.20
N GLU A 34 1.79 -10.73 11.06
CA GLU A 34 1.23 -10.34 9.79
C GLU A 34 0.95 -8.84 9.77
N ILE A 35 1.12 -8.21 8.60
CA ILE A 35 0.73 -6.85 8.35
C ILE A 35 -0.28 -6.86 7.20
N VAL A 36 -1.37 -6.12 7.36
CA VAL A 36 -2.37 -5.94 6.30
C VAL A 36 -2.40 -4.48 5.89
N VAL A 37 -2.21 -4.21 4.61
CA VAL A 37 -2.58 -2.93 4.00
C VAL A 37 -4.00 -3.09 3.48
N CYS A 38 -4.92 -2.31 4.03
CA CYS A 38 -6.32 -2.37 3.65
C CYS A 38 -6.78 -1.05 3.04
N GLY A 39 -7.02 -1.05 1.72
CA GLY A 39 -7.69 0.03 1.02
C GLY A 39 -9.20 -0.19 0.98
N HIS A 40 -9.91 0.68 0.28
CA HIS A 40 -11.34 0.50 0.02
C HIS A 40 -11.72 1.10 -1.34
N TYR A 41 -12.68 0.50 -2.01
CA TYR A 41 -13.25 1.10 -3.20
C TYR A 41 -13.96 2.42 -2.85
N GLU A 42 -14.17 3.27 -3.82
CA GLU A 42 -14.70 4.64 -3.66
C GLU A 42 -13.84 5.54 -2.74
N CYS A 43 -12.53 5.28 -2.65
CA CYS A 43 -11.63 6.06 -1.82
C CYS A 43 -11.51 7.50 -2.34
N GLY A 44 -11.93 8.48 -1.52
CA GLY A 44 -11.87 9.89 -1.85
C GLY A 44 -10.45 10.39 -2.12
N GLY A 45 -9.45 9.88 -1.41
CA GLY A 45 -8.04 10.23 -1.62
C GLY A 45 -7.52 9.74 -2.98
N VAL A 46 -7.82 8.50 -3.36
CA VAL A 46 -7.45 7.97 -4.67
C VAL A 46 -8.18 8.73 -5.78
N LYS A 47 -9.48 9.02 -5.60
CA LYS A 47 -10.26 9.81 -6.55
C LYS A 47 -9.69 11.22 -6.73
N ALA A 48 -9.33 11.88 -5.63
CA ALA A 48 -8.74 13.21 -5.66
C ALA A 48 -7.39 13.25 -6.40
N SER A 49 -6.61 12.18 -6.37
CA SER A 49 -5.34 12.08 -7.09
C SER A 49 -5.52 12.14 -8.63
N LEU A 50 -6.70 11.77 -9.13
CA LEU A 50 -7.01 11.80 -10.55
C LEU A 50 -7.47 13.18 -11.04
N LEU A 51 -7.75 14.12 -10.15
CA LEU A 51 -8.19 15.46 -10.51
C LEU A 51 -7.03 16.30 -11.04
N ALA A 52 -7.26 16.98 -12.16
CA ALA A 52 -6.31 17.92 -12.75
C ALA A 52 -6.48 19.33 -12.15
N GLN A 53 -6.29 19.43 -10.82
CA GLN A 53 -6.41 20.70 -10.12
C GLN A 53 -5.46 20.78 -8.93
N ASP A 54 -5.18 22.00 -8.50
CA ASP A 54 -4.42 22.26 -7.28
C ASP A 54 -5.32 22.04 -6.05
N LEU A 55 -4.90 21.11 -5.18
CA LEU A 55 -5.57 20.76 -3.92
C LEU A 55 -4.76 21.22 -2.69
N GLY A 56 -3.90 22.22 -2.88
CA GLY A 56 -3.12 22.83 -1.80
C GLY A 56 -2.22 21.82 -1.09
N ILE A 57 -2.29 21.81 0.23
CA ILE A 57 -1.43 20.95 1.07
C ILE A 57 -1.61 19.43 0.81
N LEU A 58 -2.70 19.03 0.16
CA LEU A 58 -2.90 17.63 -0.22
C LEU A 58 -2.02 17.19 -1.42
N ASN A 59 -1.56 18.13 -2.25
CA ASN A 59 -0.81 17.78 -3.46
C ASN A 59 0.41 16.89 -3.20
N PRO A 60 1.30 17.17 -2.21
CA PRO A 60 2.43 16.29 -1.91
C PRO A 60 2.01 14.89 -1.48
N TRP A 61 0.91 14.76 -0.74
CA TRP A 61 0.37 13.46 -0.34
C TRP A 61 -0.18 12.68 -1.53
N LEU A 62 -1.04 13.31 -2.32
CA LEU A 62 -1.68 12.71 -3.50
C LEU A 62 -0.67 12.40 -4.61
N ARG A 63 0.47 13.08 -4.64
CA ARG A 63 1.56 12.78 -5.57
C ARG A 63 2.01 11.33 -5.49
N ASN A 64 2.05 10.75 -4.30
CA ASN A 64 2.43 9.35 -4.14
C ASN A 64 1.45 8.40 -4.85
N ILE A 65 0.16 8.73 -4.88
CA ILE A 65 -0.85 7.94 -5.61
C ILE A 65 -0.71 8.18 -7.13
N ARG A 66 -0.42 9.40 -7.55
CA ARG A 66 -0.11 9.70 -8.96
C ARG A 66 1.14 8.95 -9.45
N ASP A 67 2.12 8.75 -8.58
CA ASP A 67 3.29 7.93 -8.89
C ASP A 67 2.92 6.45 -9.07
N VAL A 68 1.96 5.92 -8.31
CA VAL A 68 1.40 4.59 -8.56
C VAL A 68 0.74 4.53 -9.93
N PHE A 69 -0.08 5.53 -10.29
CA PHE A 69 -0.68 5.60 -11.63
C PHE A 69 0.41 5.58 -12.71
N ARG A 70 1.46 6.38 -12.55
CA ARG A 70 2.59 6.47 -13.50
C ARG A 70 3.31 5.14 -13.66
N LEU A 71 3.54 4.40 -12.58
CA LEU A 71 4.16 3.07 -12.61
C LEU A 71 3.32 2.04 -13.37
N HIS A 72 2.00 2.16 -13.32
CA HIS A 72 1.04 1.24 -13.91
C HIS A 72 0.24 1.87 -15.08
N MET A 73 0.82 2.91 -15.72
CA MET A 73 0.13 3.70 -16.74
C MET A 73 -0.39 2.85 -17.89
N GLU A 74 0.42 1.92 -18.40
CA GLU A 74 0.05 1.05 -19.51
C GLU A 74 -1.18 0.20 -19.17
N GLU A 75 -1.18 -0.47 -18.02
CA GLU A 75 -2.32 -1.27 -17.55
C GLU A 75 -3.57 -0.40 -17.35
N LEU A 76 -3.43 0.73 -16.66
CA LEU A 76 -4.56 1.59 -16.31
C LEU A 76 -5.19 2.25 -17.53
N THR A 77 -4.38 2.72 -18.49
CA THR A 77 -4.90 3.36 -19.70
C THR A 77 -5.54 2.38 -20.68
N ALA A 78 -5.21 1.10 -20.61
CA ALA A 78 -5.88 0.04 -21.37
C ALA A 78 -7.31 -0.25 -20.88
N ILE A 79 -7.67 0.18 -19.67
CA ILE A 79 -9.02 0.03 -19.12
C ILE A 79 -9.85 1.24 -19.57
N SER A 80 -10.79 1.01 -20.53
CA SER A 80 -11.62 2.08 -21.09
C SER A 80 -12.70 2.58 -20.12
N ASP A 81 -13.25 1.71 -19.29
CA ASP A 81 -14.24 2.04 -18.26
C ASP A 81 -13.59 2.80 -17.11
N GLU A 82 -14.00 4.05 -16.90
CA GLU A 82 -13.42 4.93 -15.88
C GLU A 82 -13.60 4.40 -14.45
N HIS A 83 -14.74 3.79 -14.16
CA HIS A 83 -15.03 3.25 -12.83
C HIS A 83 -14.13 2.02 -12.54
N LYS A 84 -14.00 1.13 -13.52
CA LYS A 84 -13.10 -0.03 -13.40
C LYS A 84 -11.63 0.39 -13.30
N ARG A 85 -11.23 1.42 -14.04
CA ARG A 85 -9.89 1.99 -13.94
C ARG A 85 -9.64 2.58 -12.56
N PHE A 86 -10.61 3.26 -12.00
CA PHE A 86 -10.52 3.80 -10.63
C PHE A 86 -10.42 2.67 -9.60
N ASP A 87 -11.28 1.66 -9.66
CA ASP A 87 -11.22 0.49 -8.78
C ASP A 87 -9.84 -0.19 -8.89
N ARG A 88 -9.32 -0.34 -10.10
CA ARG A 88 -8.00 -0.94 -10.31
C ARG A 88 -6.86 -0.08 -9.73
N LEU A 89 -6.95 1.23 -9.80
CA LEU A 89 -5.97 2.12 -9.15
C LEU A 89 -6.00 1.97 -7.62
N VAL A 90 -7.17 1.79 -7.01
CA VAL A 90 -7.29 1.47 -5.58
C VAL A 90 -6.51 0.19 -5.25
N GLU A 91 -6.68 -0.87 -6.03
CA GLU A 91 -6.00 -2.15 -5.83
C GLU A 91 -4.47 -2.01 -6.00
N LEU A 92 -4.03 -1.35 -7.06
CA LEU A 92 -2.61 -1.11 -7.34
C LEU A 92 -1.96 -0.23 -6.27
N ASN A 93 -2.68 0.75 -5.74
CA ASN A 93 -2.20 1.54 -4.62
C ASN A 93 -1.97 0.67 -3.38
N VAL A 94 -2.90 -0.21 -3.04
CA VAL A 94 -2.70 -1.18 -1.94
C VAL A 94 -1.47 -2.05 -2.20
N GLN A 95 -1.32 -2.58 -3.41
CA GLN A 95 -0.17 -3.40 -3.80
C GLN A 95 1.16 -2.65 -3.63
N GLU A 96 1.26 -1.41 -4.11
CA GLU A 96 2.48 -0.62 -3.97
C GLU A 96 2.80 -0.27 -2.51
N GLN A 97 1.79 -0.07 -1.66
CA GLN A 97 2.02 0.14 -0.23
C GLN A 97 2.50 -1.15 0.46
N CYS A 98 2.05 -2.33 0.04
CA CYS A 98 2.63 -3.60 0.47
C CYS A 98 4.11 -3.71 0.06
N ILE A 99 4.44 -3.33 -1.17
CA ILE A 99 5.83 -3.29 -1.65
C ILE A 99 6.68 -2.32 -0.81
N ASN A 100 6.14 -1.15 -0.47
CA ASN A 100 6.83 -0.18 0.38
C ASN A 100 7.12 -0.72 1.78
N LEU A 101 6.23 -1.53 2.36
CA LEU A 101 6.50 -2.27 3.60
C LEU A 101 7.65 -3.27 3.43
N ILE A 102 7.63 -4.06 2.37
CA ILE A 102 8.65 -5.09 2.09
C ILE A 102 10.03 -4.47 1.85
N LYS A 103 10.10 -3.24 1.37
CA LYS A 103 11.35 -2.47 1.23
C LYS A 103 11.98 -2.07 2.56
N THR A 104 11.28 -2.18 3.69
CA THR A 104 11.81 -1.75 5.00
C THR A 104 12.69 -2.83 5.64
N ALA A 105 13.77 -2.41 6.30
CA ALA A 105 14.63 -3.32 7.04
C ALA A 105 13.88 -4.07 8.14
N ALA A 106 12.95 -3.41 8.83
CA ALA A 106 12.16 -4.01 9.89
C ALA A 106 11.36 -5.22 9.41
N VAL A 107 10.67 -5.10 8.26
CA VAL A 107 9.87 -6.19 7.67
C VAL A 107 10.78 -7.31 7.16
N GLN A 108 11.85 -6.98 6.44
CA GLN A 108 12.79 -7.99 5.93
C GLN A 108 13.43 -8.80 7.06
N GLN A 109 13.90 -8.14 8.10
CA GLN A 109 14.47 -8.79 9.26
C GLN A 109 13.46 -9.67 9.98
N ALA A 110 12.27 -9.17 10.25
CA ALA A 110 11.21 -9.93 10.91
C ALA A 110 10.74 -11.13 10.09
N HIS A 111 10.70 -11.01 8.76
CA HIS A 111 10.44 -12.17 7.90
C HIS A 111 11.52 -13.23 8.05
N LYS A 112 12.79 -12.85 7.97
CA LYS A 112 13.93 -13.78 8.12
C LYS A 112 13.94 -14.47 9.49
N GLU A 113 13.65 -13.73 10.56
CA GLU A 113 13.71 -14.24 11.94
C GLU A 113 12.52 -15.09 12.34
N ARG A 114 11.32 -14.74 11.88
CA ARG A 114 10.07 -15.34 12.39
C ARG A 114 8.94 -15.47 11.35
N GLY A 115 9.23 -15.28 10.08
CA GLY A 115 8.27 -15.52 9.00
C GLY A 115 7.16 -14.47 8.86
N LEU A 116 7.38 -13.20 9.30
CA LEU A 116 6.41 -12.14 9.09
C LEU A 116 6.03 -12.03 7.62
N THR A 117 4.73 -11.87 7.32
CA THR A 117 4.19 -11.66 5.97
C THR A 117 3.36 -10.39 5.86
N VAL A 118 3.18 -9.91 4.62
CA VAL A 118 2.39 -8.72 4.30
C VAL A 118 1.27 -9.11 3.34
N HIS A 119 0.07 -8.62 3.61
CA HIS A 119 -1.14 -8.88 2.83
C HIS A 119 -1.73 -7.57 2.32
N GLY A 120 -2.34 -7.59 1.15
CA GLY A 120 -3.08 -6.47 0.57
C GLY A 120 -4.55 -6.80 0.45
N TRP A 121 -5.41 -6.01 1.08
CA TRP A 121 -6.86 -6.17 1.04
C TRP A 121 -7.54 -4.91 0.55
N VAL A 122 -8.71 -5.08 -0.06
CA VAL A 122 -9.62 -3.98 -0.41
C VAL A 122 -10.99 -4.25 0.19
N PHE A 123 -11.50 -3.30 0.96
CA PHE A 123 -12.87 -3.34 1.44
C PHE A 123 -13.81 -2.74 0.41
N ASP A 124 -14.78 -3.51 -0.04
CA ASP A 124 -15.81 -3.01 -0.94
C ASP A 124 -16.99 -2.45 -0.11
N ILE A 125 -17.03 -1.13 -0.01
CA ILE A 125 -18.07 -0.43 0.74
C ILE A 125 -19.49 -0.61 0.16
N ARG A 126 -19.57 -0.99 -1.12
CA ARG A 126 -20.85 -1.22 -1.81
C ARG A 126 -21.50 -2.54 -1.41
N THR A 127 -20.67 -3.54 -1.10
CA THR A 127 -21.14 -4.91 -0.81
C THR A 127 -20.83 -5.37 0.61
N GLY A 128 -19.99 -4.61 1.34
CA GLY A 128 -19.50 -4.99 2.66
C GLY A 128 -18.49 -6.14 2.65
N LYS A 129 -17.96 -6.50 1.48
CA LYS A 129 -17.00 -7.61 1.33
C LYS A 129 -15.57 -7.14 1.45
N LEU A 130 -14.75 -7.97 2.05
CA LEU A 130 -13.30 -7.83 2.08
C LEU A 130 -12.69 -8.70 0.98
N ILE A 131 -11.90 -8.08 0.11
CA ILE A 131 -11.27 -8.73 -1.05
C ILE A 131 -9.79 -8.85 -0.77
N ASP A 132 -9.28 -10.07 -0.76
CA ASP A 132 -7.85 -10.36 -0.68
C ASP A 132 -7.25 -10.26 -2.10
N LEU A 133 -6.28 -9.36 -2.27
CA LEU A 133 -5.57 -9.16 -3.54
C LEU A 133 -4.54 -10.27 -3.81
N LYS A 134 -4.36 -11.20 -2.87
CA LYS A 134 -3.43 -12.34 -2.98
C LYS A 134 -2.01 -11.91 -3.35
N ILE A 135 -1.51 -10.93 -2.62
CA ILE A 135 -0.14 -10.44 -2.79
C ILE A 135 0.84 -11.60 -2.60
N ASP A 136 1.62 -11.90 -3.61
CA ASP A 136 2.69 -12.91 -3.52
C ASP A 136 3.92 -12.31 -2.84
N PHE A 137 3.90 -12.34 -1.50
CA PHE A 137 4.95 -11.78 -0.66
C PHE A 137 6.34 -12.34 -1.01
N HIS A 138 6.45 -13.65 -1.21
CA HIS A 138 7.74 -14.29 -1.46
C HIS A 138 8.34 -13.88 -2.81
N LYS A 139 7.51 -13.81 -3.84
CA LYS A 139 7.93 -13.36 -5.17
C LYS A 139 8.38 -11.89 -5.13
N ILE A 140 7.59 -11.03 -4.52
CA ILE A 140 7.91 -9.61 -4.37
C ILE A 140 9.20 -9.42 -3.57
N LEU A 141 9.34 -10.11 -2.44
CA LEU A 141 10.55 -10.02 -1.62
C LEU A 141 11.79 -10.44 -2.42
N ALA A 142 11.72 -11.53 -3.18
CA ALA A 142 12.83 -12.01 -4.00
C ALA A 142 13.29 -10.99 -5.04
N GLU A 143 12.38 -10.18 -5.57
CA GLU A 143 12.70 -9.10 -6.51
C GLU A 143 13.21 -7.84 -5.78
N ILE A 144 12.56 -7.45 -4.70
CA ILE A 144 12.88 -6.24 -3.93
C ILE A 144 14.29 -6.32 -3.33
N ILE A 145 14.70 -7.47 -2.80
CA ILE A 145 16.03 -7.62 -2.18
C ILE A 145 17.19 -7.48 -3.17
N LYS A 146 16.95 -7.56 -4.47
CA LYS A 146 18.00 -7.30 -5.48
C LYS A 146 18.49 -5.85 -5.43
N ILE A 147 17.62 -4.91 -5.00
CA ILE A 147 17.91 -3.48 -4.89
C ILE A 147 17.87 -3.02 -3.44
N TYR A 148 16.85 -3.43 -2.68
CA TYR A 148 16.58 -2.98 -1.31
C TYR A 148 17.01 -4.01 -0.26
N ARG A 149 18.20 -4.58 -0.42
CA ARG A 149 18.77 -5.53 0.55
C ARG A 149 19.29 -4.80 1.77
N LEU A 150 18.51 -4.82 2.84
CA LEU A 150 18.80 -4.08 4.07
C LEU A 150 19.18 -4.99 5.26
N ILE A 151 19.35 -6.28 5.01
CA ILE A 151 19.71 -7.30 6.03
C ILE A 151 20.74 -8.28 5.46
#